data_5f2fd9ff904633fc4b9c5a6beb932990
#
_entry.id   5f2fd9ff904633fc4b9c5a6beb932990
#
_cell.length_a   1.000
_cell.length_b   1.000
_cell.length_c   1.000
_cell.angle_alpha   90.00
_cell.angle_beta   90.00
_cell.angle_gamma   90.00
#
_symmetry.space_group_name_H-M   'P 1'
#
loop_
_entity.id
_entity.type
_entity.pdbx_description
1 polymer ?
#
loop_
_entity_poly.entity_id
_entity_poly.type
_entity_poly.pdbx_seq_one_letter_code
_entity_poly.pdbx_strand_id
1 'polypeptide(L)'
;RTKGVPGLAAPFRIGDISAKGWNAMRGDMPLPLAVIKEPVLAENARWISAFAARAGVSLCPHGKTTMSPEIFRRQLADGAWGITLSTAHQVQVARDFGVPRILLANQMIGPAFIDYIAAELERDPGFDFYCLVDSLEGVEMLRSRLSSRSPSRSLQVLLEVGMDGGRTGCRNREQALAVARAVHGAAPYLLLRGVEGFEGIVPE
;
A
#
# COMPACT_ATOMS: atom_id res chain seq x y z
N ARG A 1 -17.41 9.84 19.90
CA ARG A 1 -16.39 9.69 20.97
C ARG A 1 -15.18 8.95 20.37
N THR A 2 -13.98 9.46 20.63
CA THR A 2 -12.73 8.84 20.15
C THR A 2 -12.16 7.96 21.26
N LYS A 3 -11.78 6.72 20.91
CA LYS A 3 -11.13 5.79 21.84
C LYS A 3 -9.82 6.40 22.38
N GLY A 4 -9.56 6.25 23.66
CA GLY A 4 -8.36 6.80 24.30
C GLY A 4 -8.48 8.26 24.75
N VAL A 5 -9.58 8.94 24.44
CA VAL A 5 -9.83 10.32 24.90
C VAL A 5 -10.71 10.30 26.14
N PRO A 6 -10.38 11.06 27.22
CA PRO A 6 -11.22 11.19 28.42
C PRO A 6 -12.64 11.61 28.07
N GLY A 7 -13.65 10.90 28.63
CA GLY A 7 -15.06 11.08 28.27
C GLY A 7 -15.63 12.47 28.58
N LEU A 8 -15.00 13.20 29.49
CA LEU A 8 -15.37 14.56 29.88
C LEU A 8 -14.52 15.65 29.18
N ALA A 9 -13.62 15.29 28.29
CA ALA A 9 -12.84 16.27 27.56
C ALA A 9 -13.75 17.14 26.67
N ALA A 10 -13.57 18.45 26.72
CA ALA A 10 -14.20 19.37 25.79
C ALA A 10 -13.72 19.07 24.35
N PRO A 11 -14.50 19.37 23.31
CA PRO A 11 -14.08 19.19 21.92
C PRO A 11 -12.78 19.91 21.65
N PHE A 12 -11.85 19.26 20.92
CA PHE A 12 -10.56 19.81 20.49
C PHE A 12 -10.14 19.21 19.14
N ARG A 13 -9.21 19.86 18.48
CA ARG A 13 -8.62 19.32 17.24
C ARG A 13 -7.61 18.22 17.58
N ILE A 14 -7.53 17.18 16.73
CA ILE A 14 -6.61 16.07 16.95
C ILE A 14 -5.14 16.52 17.04
N GLY A 15 -4.77 17.58 16.30
CA GLY A 15 -3.44 18.18 16.35
C GLY A 15 -3.07 18.82 17.70
N ASP A 16 -4.07 19.13 18.53
CA ASP A 16 -3.86 19.79 19.84
C ASP A 16 -3.72 18.77 20.98
N ILE A 17 -3.73 17.46 20.66
CA ILE A 17 -3.75 16.40 21.69
C ILE A 17 -2.49 16.42 22.57
N SER A 18 -1.33 16.73 22.01
CA SER A 18 -0.06 16.82 22.74
C SER A 18 -0.07 17.94 23.77
N ALA A 19 -0.77 19.05 23.49
CA ALA A 19 -0.89 20.19 24.40
C ALA A 19 -1.77 19.90 25.63
N LYS A 20 -2.52 18.78 25.63
CA LYS A 20 -3.34 18.39 26.79
C LYS A 20 -2.52 17.85 27.96
N GLY A 21 -1.27 17.48 27.75
CA GLY A 21 -0.38 16.97 28.78
C GLY A 21 -0.84 15.68 29.45
N TRP A 22 -1.73 14.92 28.78
CA TRP A 22 -2.22 13.64 29.31
C TRP A 22 -1.11 12.60 29.38
N ASN A 23 -1.11 11.82 30.45
CA ASN A 23 -0.13 10.78 30.68
C ASN A 23 -0.82 9.45 30.99
N ALA A 24 -0.58 8.43 30.16
CA ALA A 24 -1.16 7.10 30.31
C ALA A 24 -0.81 6.47 31.66
N MET A 25 0.43 6.68 32.15
CA MET A 25 0.90 6.10 33.41
C MET A 25 0.31 6.78 34.66
N ARG A 26 -0.21 7.99 34.51
CA ARG A 26 -0.97 8.68 35.57
C ARG A 26 -2.47 8.33 35.57
N GLY A 27 -2.92 7.55 34.58
CA GLY A 27 -4.35 7.23 34.47
C GLY A 27 -5.19 8.37 33.88
N ASP A 28 -4.58 9.36 33.20
CA ASP A 28 -5.30 10.50 32.60
C ASP A 28 -6.18 10.09 31.44
N MET A 29 -5.98 8.88 30.90
CA MET A 29 -6.70 8.34 29.75
C MET A 29 -7.39 7.01 30.07
N PRO A 30 -8.55 6.72 29.46
CA PRO A 30 -9.26 5.47 29.70
C PRO A 30 -8.48 4.25 29.18
N LEU A 31 -8.41 3.20 29.99
CA LEU A 31 -7.82 1.91 29.63
C LEU A 31 -8.91 0.92 29.12
N PRO A 32 -8.57 -0.06 28.26
CA PRO A 32 -7.23 -0.35 27.71
C PRO A 32 -6.82 0.63 26.61
N LEU A 33 -5.54 0.97 26.56
CA LEU A 33 -4.95 1.92 25.61
C LEU A 33 -3.70 1.31 24.97
N ALA A 34 -3.63 1.36 23.61
CA ALA A 34 -2.41 1.07 22.87
C ALA A 34 -1.59 2.35 22.71
N VAL A 35 -0.29 2.27 23.02
CA VAL A 35 0.64 3.39 22.88
C VAL A 35 1.87 2.98 22.06
N ILE A 36 2.39 3.93 21.29
CA ILE A 36 3.67 3.77 20.58
C ILE A 36 4.76 4.44 21.42
N LYS A 37 5.83 3.69 21.70
CA LYS A 37 7.03 4.24 22.34
C LYS A 37 7.88 4.92 21.27
N GLU A 38 7.81 6.24 21.21
CA GLU A 38 8.45 7.07 20.18
C GLU A 38 9.95 6.78 19.98
N PRO A 39 10.79 6.71 21.04
CA PRO A 39 12.22 6.42 20.86
C PRO A 39 12.47 5.03 20.24
N VAL A 40 11.65 4.04 20.59
CA VAL A 40 11.76 2.67 20.06
C VAL A 40 11.35 2.62 18.60
N LEU A 41 10.27 3.31 18.25
CA LEU A 41 9.84 3.42 16.84
C LEU A 41 10.95 4.05 15.98
N ALA A 42 11.54 5.15 16.43
CA ALA A 42 12.62 5.82 15.72
C ALA A 42 13.88 4.95 15.59
N GLU A 43 14.24 4.18 16.64
CA GLU A 43 15.37 3.25 16.58
C GLU A 43 15.13 2.11 15.58
N ASN A 44 13.94 1.50 15.61
CA ASN A 44 13.57 0.44 14.67
C ASN A 44 13.56 0.96 13.22
N ALA A 45 13.10 2.18 12.99
CA ALA A 45 13.11 2.80 11.67
C ALA A 45 14.55 2.97 11.15
N ARG A 46 15.46 3.50 11.98
CA ARG A 46 16.89 3.60 11.63
C ARG A 46 17.52 2.25 11.32
N TRP A 47 17.24 1.25 12.17
CA TRP A 47 17.78 -0.09 11.99
C TRP A 47 17.35 -0.71 10.66
N ILE A 48 16.05 -0.71 10.36
CA ILE A 48 15.53 -1.35 9.14
C ILE A 48 15.98 -0.60 7.88
N SER A 49 16.04 0.74 7.92
CA SER A 49 16.54 1.53 6.79
C SER A 49 18.02 1.26 6.52
N ALA A 50 18.84 1.16 7.58
CA ALA A 50 20.24 0.79 7.44
C ALA A 50 20.43 -0.66 6.95
N PHE A 51 19.60 -1.58 7.39
CA PHE A 51 19.60 -2.96 6.88
C PHE A 51 19.27 -3.00 5.38
N ALA A 52 18.20 -2.36 4.96
CA ALA A 52 17.78 -2.30 3.56
C ALA A 52 18.87 -1.68 2.66
N ALA A 53 19.48 -0.59 3.11
CA ALA A 53 20.58 0.05 2.39
C ALA A 53 21.78 -0.89 2.21
N ARG A 54 22.18 -1.62 3.26
CA ARG A 54 23.28 -2.63 3.17
C ARG A 54 22.93 -3.79 2.26
N ALA A 55 21.67 -4.22 2.25
CA ALA A 55 21.19 -5.30 1.40
C ALA A 55 20.94 -4.86 -0.05
N GLY A 56 21.02 -3.57 -0.36
CA GLY A 56 20.74 -3.03 -1.69
C GLY A 56 19.27 -3.16 -2.12
N VAL A 57 18.33 -3.15 -1.15
CA VAL A 57 16.89 -3.29 -1.40
C VAL A 57 16.12 -2.06 -0.95
N SER A 58 14.94 -1.86 -1.54
CA SER A 58 14.01 -0.80 -1.16
C SER A 58 12.90 -1.33 -0.28
N LEU A 59 12.47 -0.54 0.70
CA LEU A 59 11.35 -0.89 1.58
C LEU A 59 10.05 -0.28 1.06
N CYS A 60 8.99 -1.10 1.05
CA CYS A 60 7.62 -0.66 0.82
C CYS A 60 6.71 -1.20 1.94
N PRO A 61 6.73 -0.57 3.13
CA PRO A 61 6.06 -1.12 4.31
C PRO A 61 4.56 -1.27 4.13
N HIS A 62 3.98 -2.32 4.74
CA HIS A 62 2.53 -2.49 4.79
C HIS A 62 1.86 -1.47 5.70
N GLY A 63 1.09 -0.57 5.09
CA GLY A 63 0.27 0.43 5.79
C GLY A 63 -1.11 -0.07 6.22
N LYS A 64 -1.58 -1.21 5.67
CA LYS A 64 -2.95 -1.72 5.90
C LYS A 64 -3.31 -1.96 7.36
N THR A 65 -2.33 -2.28 8.20
CA THR A 65 -2.56 -2.63 9.60
C THR A 65 -2.77 -1.40 10.47
N THR A 66 -2.00 -0.37 10.23
CA THR A 66 -2.05 0.87 11.01
C THR A 66 -3.05 1.87 10.46
N MET A 67 -3.14 1.99 9.14
CA MET A 67 -3.88 3.04 8.43
C MET A 67 -3.69 4.41 9.08
N SER A 68 -2.45 4.69 9.48
CA SER A 68 -2.05 5.93 10.15
C SER A 68 -1.25 6.82 9.20
N PRO A 69 -1.81 7.95 8.77
CA PRO A 69 -1.10 8.91 7.92
C PRO A 69 0.19 9.44 8.55
N GLU A 70 0.22 9.54 9.90
CA GLU A 70 1.41 9.95 10.63
C GLU A 70 2.55 8.93 10.49
N ILE A 71 2.22 7.63 10.59
CA ILE A 71 3.20 6.55 10.41
C ILE A 71 3.65 6.50 8.94
N PHE A 72 2.74 6.66 7.97
CA PHE A 72 3.10 6.71 6.54
C PHE A 72 4.11 7.82 6.26
N ARG A 73 3.84 9.02 6.78
CA ARG A 73 4.71 10.18 6.60
C ARG A 73 6.11 9.95 7.17
N ARG A 74 6.20 9.30 8.35
CA ARG A 74 7.48 8.92 8.96
C ARG A 74 8.22 7.89 8.13
N GLN A 75 7.56 6.80 7.74
CA GLN A 75 8.18 5.77 6.92
C GLN A 75 8.74 6.32 5.60
N LEU A 76 7.99 7.21 4.94
CA LEU A 76 8.45 7.89 3.72
C LEU A 76 9.63 8.83 4.00
N ALA A 77 9.61 9.57 5.11
CA ALA A 77 10.72 10.45 5.52
C ALA A 77 11.98 9.64 5.90
N ASP A 78 11.82 8.42 6.42
CA ASP A 78 12.91 7.49 6.74
C ASP A 78 13.41 6.70 5.51
N GLY A 79 12.94 7.05 4.30
CA GLY A 79 13.44 6.52 3.03
C GLY A 79 12.67 5.31 2.49
N ALA A 80 11.46 5.03 2.98
CA ALA A 80 10.61 4.01 2.35
C ALA A 80 10.30 4.41 0.90
N TRP A 81 10.39 3.44 -0.01
CA TRP A 81 10.13 3.63 -1.44
C TRP A 81 8.68 3.98 -1.74
N GLY A 82 7.76 3.47 -0.95
CA GLY A 82 6.32 3.68 -1.06
C GLY A 82 5.60 3.07 0.13
N ILE A 83 4.27 2.99 0.07
CA ILE A 83 3.42 2.34 1.07
C ILE A 83 2.64 1.20 0.42
N THR A 84 2.68 0.02 1.01
CA THR A 84 1.89 -1.14 0.56
C THR A 84 0.52 -1.16 1.23
N LEU A 85 -0.53 -1.34 0.43
CA LEU A 85 -1.92 -1.41 0.87
C LEU A 85 -2.62 -2.63 0.27
N SER A 86 -3.85 -2.93 0.71
CA SER A 86 -4.53 -4.17 0.31
C SER A 86 -5.92 -3.95 -0.29
N THR A 87 -6.52 -2.77 -0.16
CA THR A 87 -7.88 -2.49 -0.65
C THR A 87 -7.99 -1.12 -1.30
N ALA A 88 -9.00 -0.98 -2.17
CA ALA A 88 -9.33 0.28 -2.83
C ALA A 88 -9.52 1.44 -1.84
N HIS A 89 -10.28 1.21 -0.77
CA HIS A 89 -10.53 2.23 0.24
C HIS A 89 -9.24 2.71 0.93
N GLN A 90 -8.33 1.78 1.26
CA GLN A 90 -7.05 2.13 1.85
C GLN A 90 -6.19 2.98 0.92
N VAL A 91 -6.22 2.68 -0.39
CA VAL A 91 -5.51 3.49 -1.40
C VAL A 91 -6.09 4.90 -1.48
N GLN A 92 -7.41 5.04 -1.50
CA GLN A 92 -8.08 6.34 -1.51
C GLN A 92 -7.69 7.18 -0.29
N VAL A 93 -7.79 6.59 0.92
CA VAL A 93 -7.37 7.27 2.17
C VAL A 93 -5.89 7.68 2.11
N ALA A 94 -4.99 6.80 1.68
CA ALA A 94 -3.57 7.14 1.59
C ALA A 94 -3.31 8.29 0.59
N ARG A 95 -4.03 8.31 -0.54
CA ARG A 95 -3.96 9.41 -1.52
C ARG A 95 -4.48 10.73 -0.94
N ASP A 96 -5.58 10.72 -0.19
CA ASP A 96 -6.11 11.91 0.49
C ASP A 96 -5.10 12.52 1.45
N PHE A 97 -4.21 11.70 2.04
CA PHE A 97 -3.11 12.14 2.88
C PHE A 97 -1.76 12.33 2.16
N GLY A 98 -1.77 12.34 0.82
CA GLY A 98 -0.63 12.72 0.00
C GLY A 98 0.46 11.66 -0.17
N VAL A 99 0.15 10.36 0.01
CA VAL A 99 1.12 9.29 -0.26
C VAL A 99 1.44 9.27 -1.76
N PRO A 100 2.70 9.49 -2.18
CA PRO A 100 3.04 9.67 -3.59
C PRO A 100 3.25 8.36 -4.34
N ARG A 101 3.52 7.26 -3.64
CA ARG A 101 3.76 5.95 -4.27
C ARG A 101 3.10 4.85 -3.46
N ILE A 102 2.24 4.06 -4.14
CA ILE A 102 1.46 3.00 -3.51
C ILE A 102 1.62 1.70 -4.29
N LEU A 103 1.91 0.62 -3.56
CA LEU A 103 1.75 -0.75 -4.02
C LEU A 103 0.45 -1.32 -3.45
N LEU A 104 -0.54 -1.56 -4.29
CA LEU A 104 -1.68 -2.39 -3.93
C LEU A 104 -1.23 -3.86 -4.04
N ALA A 105 -0.89 -4.47 -2.90
CA ALA A 105 -0.53 -5.90 -2.84
C ALA A 105 -1.79 -6.77 -2.94
N ASN A 106 -2.49 -6.62 -4.05
CA ASN A 106 -3.70 -7.35 -4.41
C ASN A 106 -4.02 -7.10 -5.90
N GLN A 107 -4.88 -7.96 -6.47
CA GLN A 107 -5.47 -7.74 -7.77
C GLN A 107 -6.43 -6.55 -7.71
N MET A 108 -6.36 -5.69 -8.71
CA MET A 108 -7.28 -4.57 -8.82
C MET A 108 -8.53 -5.02 -9.57
N ILE A 109 -9.63 -5.19 -8.85
CA ILE A 109 -10.93 -5.58 -9.37
C ILE A 109 -11.95 -4.45 -9.17
N GLY A 110 -12.98 -4.45 -10.02
CA GLY A 110 -14.06 -3.48 -9.91
C GLY A 110 -13.83 -2.19 -10.73
N PRO A 111 -14.77 -1.89 -11.66
CA PRO A 111 -14.63 -0.77 -12.60
C PRO A 111 -14.42 0.59 -11.95
N ALA A 112 -15.13 0.87 -10.85
CA ALA A 112 -15.05 2.16 -10.16
C ALA A 112 -13.67 2.44 -9.59
N PHE A 113 -12.97 1.41 -9.10
CA PHE A 113 -11.62 1.59 -8.57
C PHE A 113 -10.58 1.73 -9.68
N ILE A 114 -10.73 0.99 -10.78
CA ILE A 114 -9.88 1.15 -11.97
C ILE A 114 -10.00 2.57 -12.50
N ASP A 115 -11.22 3.10 -12.59
CA ASP A 115 -11.50 4.47 -13.01
C ASP A 115 -10.87 5.51 -12.09
N TYR A 116 -10.96 5.29 -10.78
CA TYR A 116 -10.34 6.17 -9.78
C TYR A 116 -8.82 6.23 -9.96
N ILE A 117 -8.16 5.09 -10.11
CA ILE A 117 -6.70 5.05 -10.29
C ILE A 117 -6.29 5.71 -11.61
N ALA A 118 -7.01 5.45 -12.70
CA ALA A 118 -6.75 6.11 -13.97
C ALA A 118 -6.84 7.65 -13.85
N ALA A 119 -7.88 8.15 -13.17
CA ALA A 119 -8.04 9.58 -12.93
C ALA A 119 -6.94 10.16 -12.02
N GLU A 120 -6.51 9.44 -10.98
CA GLU A 120 -5.41 9.87 -10.11
C GLU A 120 -4.07 9.94 -10.86
N LEU A 121 -3.77 8.97 -11.72
CA LEU A 121 -2.58 8.96 -12.56
C LEU A 121 -2.55 10.13 -13.56
N GLU A 122 -3.70 10.52 -14.10
CA GLU A 122 -3.83 11.70 -14.96
C GLU A 122 -3.68 13.01 -14.17
N ARG A 123 -4.30 13.08 -13.01
CA ARG A 123 -4.34 14.28 -12.17
C ARG A 123 -2.98 14.64 -11.58
N ASP A 124 -2.19 13.64 -11.22
CA ASP A 124 -0.94 13.83 -10.48
C ASP A 124 0.22 13.08 -11.17
N PRO A 125 1.05 13.76 -11.98
CA PRO A 125 2.22 13.15 -12.62
C PRO A 125 3.26 12.58 -11.64
N GLY A 126 3.27 13.05 -10.40
CA GLY A 126 4.14 12.54 -9.34
C GLY A 126 3.62 11.29 -8.63
N PHE A 127 2.38 10.88 -8.94
CA PHE A 127 1.82 9.68 -8.34
C PHE A 127 2.28 8.42 -9.06
N ASP A 128 2.84 7.48 -8.33
CA ASP A 128 3.17 6.13 -8.79
C ASP A 128 2.24 5.10 -8.15
N PHE A 129 1.63 4.26 -8.98
CA PHE A 129 0.75 3.20 -8.50
C PHE A 129 1.11 1.86 -9.15
N TYR A 130 1.11 0.81 -8.34
CA TYR A 130 1.37 -0.57 -8.75
C TYR A 130 0.27 -1.47 -8.18
N CYS A 131 -0.14 -2.47 -8.96
CA CYS A 131 -1.03 -3.54 -8.50
C CYS A 131 -0.57 -4.90 -9.04
N LEU A 132 -1.18 -5.98 -8.56
CA LEU A 132 -0.80 -7.34 -8.93
C LEU A 132 -1.70 -7.87 -10.04
N VAL A 133 -1.15 -8.77 -10.86
CA VAL A 133 -1.86 -9.57 -11.86
C VAL A 133 -1.37 -11.01 -11.81
N ASP A 134 -2.29 -11.97 -11.86
CA ASP A 134 -2.01 -13.41 -11.78
C ASP A 134 -2.87 -14.26 -12.73
N SER A 135 -3.71 -13.64 -13.55
CA SER A 135 -4.64 -14.32 -14.45
C SER A 135 -4.84 -13.57 -15.77
N LEU A 136 -5.16 -14.29 -16.83
CA LEU A 136 -5.48 -13.72 -18.14
C LEU A 136 -6.75 -12.86 -18.06
N GLU A 137 -7.74 -13.30 -17.30
CA GLU A 137 -8.99 -12.60 -17.06
C GLU A 137 -8.76 -11.25 -16.36
N GLY A 138 -7.88 -11.23 -15.36
CA GLY A 138 -7.51 -9.99 -14.66
C GLY A 138 -6.82 -9.00 -15.60
N VAL A 139 -5.89 -9.46 -16.43
CA VAL A 139 -5.20 -8.63 -17.43
C VAL A 139 -6.20 -8.06 -18.44
N GLU A 140 -7.09 -8.91 -18.98
CA GLU A 140 -8.08 -8.48 -19.98
C GLU A 140 -9.10 -7.48 -19.40
N MET A 141 -9.55 -7.69 -18.16
CA MET A 141 -10.43 -6.76 -17.46
C MET A 141 -9.79 -5.37 -17.33
N LEU A 142 -8.53 -5.31 -16.89
CA LEU A 142 -7.78 -4.06 -16.78
C LEU A 142 -7.59 -3.41 -18.15
N ARG A 143 -7.13 -4.16 -19.14
CA ARG A 143 -6.92 -3.68 -20.52
C ARG A 143 -8.20 -3.10 -21.10
N SER A 144 -9.29 -3.85 -21.04
CA SER A 144 -10.58 -3.45 -21.59
C SER A 144 -11.08 -2.16 -20.94
N ARG A 145 -11.00 -2.07 -19.61
CA ARG A 145 -11.45 -0.87 -18.89
C ARG A 145 -10.61 0.36 -19.21
N LEU A 146 -9.29 0.20 -19.23
CA LEU A 146 -8.37 1.31 -19.52
C LEU A 146 -8.44 1.75 -20.98
N SER A 147 -8.60 0.82 -21.93
CA SER A 147 -8.71 1.17 -23.35
C SER A 147 -9.93 2.06 -23.66
N SER A 148 -11.02 1.87 -22.92
CA SER A 148 -12.21 2.73 -23.08
C SER A 148 -12.01 4.16 -22.58
N ARG A 149 -10.96 4.42 -21.81
CA ARG A 149 -10.62 5.74 -21.25
C ARG A 149 -9.44 6.43 -21.95
N SER A 150 -8.67 5.66 -22.73
CA SER A 150 -7.47 6.15 -23.43
C SER A 150 -6.52 6.94 -22.51
N PRO A 151 -6.08 6.37 -21.39
CA PRO A 151 -5.24 7.09 -20.43
C PRO A 151 -3.89 7.48 -21.05
N SER A 152 -3.35 8.62 -20.65
CA SER A 152 -2.02 9.08 -21.09
C SER A 152 -0.86 8.30 -20.47
N ARG A 153 -1.11 7.62 -19.35
CA ARG A 153 -0.12 6.83 -18.60
C ARG A 153 -0.56 5.39 -18.46
N SER A 154 0.38 4.46 -18.69
CA SER A 154 0.16 3.03 -18.47
C SER A 154 -0.02 2.74 -16.97
N LEU A 155 -0.92 1.83 -16.64
CA LEU A 155 -1.02 1.25 -15.30
C LEU A 155 0.16 0.28 -15.10
N GLN A 156 0.93 0.50 -14.05
CA GLN A 156 2.07 -0.37 -13.71
C GLN A 156 1.59 -1.61 -12.95
N VAL A 157 1.98 -2.79 -13.41
CA VAL A 157 1.59 -4.06 -12.81
C VAL A 157 2.81 -4.93 -12.47
N LEU A 158 2.68 -5.72 -11.40
CA LEU A 158 3.60 -6.79 -11.04
C LEU A 158 2.91 -8.13 -11.28
N LEU A 159 3.64 -9.05 -11.90
CA LEU A 159 3.19 -10.43 -12.04
C LEU A 159 3.32 -11.14 -10.69
N GLU A 160 2.20 -11.56 -10.11
CA GLU A 160 2.22 -12.31 -8.86
C GLU A 160 2.47 -13.80 -9.14
N VAL A 161 3.52 -14.34 -8.53
CA VAL A 161 3.79 -15.79 -8.50
C VAL A 161 3.38 -16.36 -7.17
N GLY A 162 2.78 -17.53 -7.20
CA GLY A 162 2.27 -18.22 -6.02
C GLY A 162 2.70 -19.69 -6.02
N MET A 163 2.10 -20.46 -5.15
CA MET A 163 2.35 -21.87 -4.97
C MET A 163 1.02 -22.64 -4.86
N ASP A 164 1.05 -23.95 -5.14
CA ASP A 164 -0.12 -24.81 -4.98
C ASP A 164 -0.62 -24.77 -3.53
N GLY A 165 -1.93 -24.62 -3.36
CA GLY A 165 -2.53 -24.42 -2.04
C GLY A 165 -2.29 -23.02 -1.42
N GLY A 166 -1.52 -22.15 -2.06
CA GLY A 166 -1.27 -20.77 -1.63
C GLY A 166 -2.44 -19.82 -1.90
N ARG A 167 -2.29 -18.57 -1.45
CA ARG A 167 -3.37 -17.56 -1.48
C ARG A 167 -3.73 -17.09 -2.88
N THR A 168 -2.78 -16.52 -3.60
CA THR A 168 -2.92 -15.90 -4.92
C THR A 168 -1.67 -16.18 -5.76
N GLY A 169 -1.61 -15.67 -6.97
CA GLY A 169 -0.47 -15.78 -7.86
C GLY A 169 -0.52 -16.96 -8.83
N CYS A 170 0.26 -16.86 -9.88
CA CYS A 170 0.42 -17.94 -10.87
C CYS A 170 1.03 -19.19 -10.23
N ARG A 171 0.45 -20.35 -10.48
CA ARG A 171 0.83 -21.62 -9.82
C ARG A 171 2.03 -22.31 -10.47
N ASN A 172 2.33 -21.96 -11.70
CA ASN A 172 3.43 -22.56 -12.46
C ASN A 172 4.02 -21.57 -13.47
N ARG A 173 5.17 -21.92 -14.02
CA ARG A 173 5.89 -21.10 -14.99
C ARG A 173 5.09 -20.85 -16.26
N GLU A 174 4.34 -21.83 -16.75
CA GLU A 174 3.56 -21.68 -17.99
C GLU A 174 2.47 -20.61 -17.82
N GLN A 175 1.72 -20.67 -16.75
CA GLN A 175 0.72 -19.67 -16.40
C GLN A 175 1.35 -18.28 -16.23
N ALA A 176 2.48 -18.18 -15.52
CA ALA A 176 3.18 -16.92 -15.30
C ALA A 176 3.63 -16.31 -16.64
N LEU A 177 4.19 -17.12 -17.55
CA LEU A 177 4.60 -16.65 -18.88
C LEU A 177 3.41 -16.23 -19.73
N ALA A 178 2.28 -16.94 -19.66
CA ALA A 178 1.06 -16.56 -20.39
C ALA A 178 0.54 -15.19 -19.91
N VAL A 179 0.45 -14.98 -18.60
CA VAL A 179 0.03 -13.70 -18.00
C VAL A 179 1.01 -12.57 -18.37
N ALA A 180 2.32 -12.81 -18.27
CA ALA A 180 3.33 -11.81 -18.66
C ALA A 180 3.21 -11.39 -20.13
N ARG A 181 3.00 -12.34 -21.04
CA ARG A 181 2.76 -12.08 -22.47
C ARG A 181 1.47 -11.30 -22.70
N ALA A 182 0.41 -11.63 -21.98
CA ALA A 182 -0.86 -10.89 -22.03
C ALA A 182 -0.69 -9.44 -21.59
N VAL A 183 0.05 -9.18 -20.50
CA VAL A 183 0.39 -7.81 -20.08
C VAL A 183 1.18 -7.07 -21.17
N HIS A 184 2.18 -7.72 -21.76
CA HIS A 184 2.96 -7.12 -22.87
C HIS A 184 2.07 -6.77 -24.08
N GLY A 185 1.14 -7.67 -24.45
CA GLY A 185 0.16 -7.43 -25.51
C GLY A 185 -0.90 -6.37 -25.17
N ALA A 186 -1.03 -5.99 -23.92
CA ALA A 186 -1.95 -4.96 -23.47
C ALA A 186 -1.37 -3.53 -23.48
N ALA A 187 -0.17 -3.36 -24.06
CA ALA A 187 0.40 -2.02 -24.27
C ALA A 187 -0.52 -1.17 -25.18
N PRO A 188 -0.65 0.15 -24.99
CA PRO A 188 0.07 0.95 -24.00
C PRO A 188 -0.62 1.05 -22.62
N TYR A 189 -1.68 0.30 -22.38
CA TYR A 189 -2.52 0.43 -21.19
C TYR A 189 -1.87 -0.15 -19.94
N LEU A 190 -1.18 -1.27 -20.06
CA LEU A 190 -0.49 -1.94 -18.97
C LEU A 190 1.03 -1.96 -19.22
N LEU A 191 1.79 -1.85 -18.14
CA LEU A 191 3.25 -1.92 -18.13
C LEU A 191 3.73 -2.90 -17.07
N LEU A 192 4.31 -4.04 -17.49
CA LEU A 192 4.93 -4.99 -16.56
C LEU A 192 6.21 -4.40 -15.99
N ARG A 193 6.26 -4.28 -14.65
CA ARG A 193 7.40 -3.69 -13.93
C ARG A 193 8.27 -4.71 -13.21
N GLY A 194 7.75 -5.90 -12.97
CA GLY A 194 8.48 -6.94 -12.28
C GLY A 194 7.59 -8.11 -11.88
N VAL A 195 8.16 -8.95 -11.05
CA VAL A 195 7.50 -10.11 -10.44
C VAL A 195 7.38 -9.87 -8.94
N GLU A 196 6.26 -10.28 -8.38
CA GLU A 196 5.98 -10.25 -6.95
C GLU A 196 5.68 -11.68 -6.47
N GLY A 197 5.96 -11.95 -5.20
CA GLY A 197 5.60 -13.20 -4.54
C GLY A 197 5.54 -13.02 -3.03
N PHE A 198 4.59 -13.69 -2.40
CA PHE A 198 4.44 -13.70 -0.95
C PHE A 198 4.95 -15.01 -0.36
N GLU A 199 6.18 -15.00 0.13
CA GLU A 199 6.86 -16.17 0.70
C GLU A 199 6.48 -16.46 2.17
N GLY A 200 5.76 -15.57 2.85
CA GLY A 200 5.41 -15.72 4.27
C GLY A 200 4.48 -16.89 4.61
N ILE A 201 4.00 -17.63 3.61
CA ILE A 201 3.20 -18.86 3.76
C ILE A 201 3.92 -20.10 3.22
N VAL A 202 5.14 -19.95 2.71
CA VAL A 202 5.95 -21.08 2.24
C VAL A 202 6.42 -21.88 3.47
N PRO A 203 6.16 -23.20 3.56
CA PRO A 203 6.70 -24.00 4.65
C PRO A 203 8.24 -23.98 4.65
N GLU A 204 8.84 -24.00 5.85
CA GLU A 204 10.29 -24.15 6.04
C GLU A 204 10.80 -25.53 5.60
#